data_122d5cbfec86d7e4903e38ae2afec8a1
#
_entry.id   122d5cbfec86d7e4903e38ae2afec8a1
#
_cell.length_a   1.000
_cell.length_b   1.000
_cell.length_c   1.000
_cell.angle_alpha   90.00
_cell.angle_beta   90.00
_cell.angle_gamma   90.00
#
_symmetry.space_group_name_H-M   'P 1'
#
loop_
_entity.id
_entity.type
_entity.pdbx_description
1 polymer ?
#
loop_
_entity_poly.entity_id
_entity_poly.type
_entity_poly.pdbx_seq_one_letter_code
_entity_poly.pdbx_strand_id
1 'polypeptide(L)'
;MRQDTTSTLSGLASFAKWQDVLAARRHADGVVAKMTFEAFEVELGQAVRGLENELKAADLARDDVDATAVIVDGQAWRKCLEQQPKTSLSASGPLTVARHLDRPADGGKCICPLALRAGIIGGVYTPVLARQVAYRMGHMTSDETSKVVTELGLSGPSSRRGDRLPKLLSAVWASHREPWEGARRQQEVVAAEAVVVAVSLDGVMVPDKEAQRSAKATREAAKKQGWSKQCSGPAGYREVGCGTVTLDDEDAKRLDTVRYGRAPEYTKQTLTAQLDAALAAILAVRPALEVGALADGAEENWRYFERPVYAKATKIVDHGHASQPLRAAMAAYYGEQSVEGRAEYARLQILLRDQPGGADDVIAALARLARQMHGKQNKRRRKLLNTELTDFQNQRERMDDADYQERGLPMGSGVVEAACKTLATQRLKRSGMSWRDGKQAMLTIRSLQQSNRWAAAWALLSAHFRIGVIEVRKYGHLRELTLAKQAA
;
A
#
# COMPACT_ATOMS: atom_id res chain seq x y z
N MET A 1 -15.56 44.69 1.44
CA MET A 1 -16.52 44.62 2.55
C MET A 1 -16.09 43.47 3.47
N ARG A 2 -15.46 43.77 4.60
CA ARG A 2 -15.30 42.77 5.68
C ARG A 2 -16.68 42.61 6.32
N GLN A 3 -17.42 41.55 5.96
CA GLN A 3 -18.58 41.16 6.75
C GLN A 3 -18.09 40.80 8.15
N ASP A 4 -18.78 41.35 9.12
CA ASP A 4 -18.48 41.19 10.55
C ASP A 4 -18.60 39.69 10.90
N THR A 5 -17.45 39.02 10.94
CA THR A 5 -17.36 37.56 11.22
C THR A 5 -17.89 37.23 12.62
N THR A 6 -17.90 38.19 13.52
CA THR A 6 -18.39 38.01 14.89
C THR A 6 -19.92 37.87 14.94
N SER A 7 -20.67 38.53 14.09
CA SER A 7 -22.13 38.41 14.04
C SER A 7 -22.58 37.06 13.46
N THR A 8 -21.75 36.44 12.61
CA THR A 8 -22.02 35.13 12.02
C THR A 8 -21.84 34.00 13.02
N LEU A 9 -20.87 34.10 13.92
CA LEU A 9 -20.56 33.06 14.93
C LEU A 9 -21.61 33.06 16.06
N SER A 10 -22.09 34.22 16.51
CA SER A 10 -23.07 34.28 17.58
C SER A 10 -24.43 33.66 17.27
N GLY A 11 -24.75 33.49 15.99
CA GLY A 11 -25.96 32.75 15.53
C GLY A 11 -25.85 31.23 15.49
N LEU A 12 -24.68 30.67 15.76
CA LEU A 12 -24.49 29.23 15.74
C LEU A 12 -24.84 28.59 17.09
N ALA A 13 -25.64 27.53 17.10
CA ALA A 13 -26.07 26.85 18.32
C ALA A 13 -24.89 26.28 19.12
N SER A 14 -23.89 25.76 18.42
CA SER A 14 -22.67 25.21 19.07
C SER A 14 -21.78 26.30 19.66
N PHE A 15 -21.85 27.53 19.16
CA PHE A 15 -21.14 28.67 19.76
C PHE A 15 -21.73 29.05 21.12
N ALA A 16 -23.07 29.10 21.23
CA ALA A 16 -23.75 29.33 22.51
C ALA A 16 -23.37 28.21 23.51
N LYS A 17 -23.44 26.93 23.10
CA LYS A 17 -23.03 25.79 23.93
C LYS A 17 -21.57 25.88 24.40
N TRP A 18 -20.66 26.33 23.54
CA TRP A 18 -19.27 26.57 23.90
C TRP A 18 -19.13 27.65 24.96
N GLN A 19 -19.91 28.76 24.88
CA GLN A 19 -19.92 29.78 25.90
C GLN A 19 -20.45 29.26 27.24
N ASP A 20 -21.50 28.42 27.23
CA ASP A 20 -22.06 27.77 28.41
C ASP A 20 -21.04 26.89 29.13
N VAL A 21 -20.29 26.08 28.36
CA VAL A 21 -19.22 25.21 28.90
C VAL A 21 -18.12 26.05 29.56
N LEU A 22 -17.71 27.15 28.92
CA LEU A 22 -16.73 28.06 29.52
C LEU A 22 -17.27 28.74 30.78
N ALA A 23 -18.53 29.17 30.78
CA ALA A 23 -19.17 29.80 31.93
C ALA A 23 -19.30 28.81 33.11
N ALA A 24 -19.68 27.55 32.83
CA ALA A 24 -19.75 26.49 33.83
C ALA A 24 -18.43 26.20 34.53
N ARG A 25 -17.30 26.38 33.81
CA ARG A 25 -15.95 26.18 34.36
C ARG A 25 -15.41 27.40 35.10
N ARG A 26 -15.84 28.60 34.71
CA ARG A 26 -15.39 29.88 35.31
C ARG A 26 -16.34 30.25 36.43
N HIS A 27 -15.87 30.23 37.67
CA HIS A 27 -16.63 30.77 38.81
C HIS A 27 -16.21 32.21 39.09
N ALA A 28 -17.16 33.07 39.22
CA ALA A 28 -16.94 34.48 39.56
C ALA A 28 -16.32 34.64 40.96
N ASP A 29 -16.54 33.68 41.87
CA ASP A 29 -16.25 33.82 43.31
C ASP A 29 -15.09 32.98 43.81
N GLY A 30 -14.22 32.47 42.95
CA GLY A 30 -13.03 31.66 43.35
C GLY A 30 -13.32 30.30 43.96
N VAL A 31 -14.58 29.85 43.94
CA VAL A 31 -14.98 28.51 44.39
C VAL A 31 -14.59 27.47 43.32
N VAL A 32 -14.06 26.31 43.76
CA VAL A 32 -13.68 25.22 42.86
C VAL A 32 -14.88 24.77 42.02
N ALA A 33 -14.72 24.74 40.72
CA ALA A 33 -15.77 24.32 39.80
C ALA A 33 -16.31 22.91 40.17
N LYS A 34 -17.62 22.72 40.13
CA LYS A 34 -18.25 21.41 40.31
C LYS A 34 -17.87 20.42 39.21
N MET A 35 -17.51 20.90 38.01
CA MET A 35 -17.10 20.13 36.89
C MET A 35 -15.60 19.76 37.02
N THR A 36 -15.25 18.50 36.92
CA THR A 36 -13.87 18.06 36.89
C THR A 36 -13.17 18.57 35.60
N PHE A 37 -11.84 18.63 35.62
CA PHE A 37 -11.12 19.04 34.42
C PHE A 37 -11.34 18.08 33.24
N GLU A 38 -11.37 16.78 33.50
CA GLU A 38 -11.69 15.75 32.50
C GLU A 38 -13.07 15.98 31.84
N ALA A 39 -14.11 16.20 32.66
CA ALA A 39 -15.44 16.53 32.14
C ALA A 39 -15.44 17.80 31.29
N PHE A 40 -14.69 18.82 31.73
CA PHE A 40 -14.51 20.05 30.98
C PHE A 40 -13.83 19.83 29.62
N GLU A 41 -12.74 19.04 29.56
CA GLU A 41 -12.06 18.70 28.32
C GLU A 41 -13.01 18.00 27.33
N VAL A 42 -13.80 17.03 27.82
CA VAL A 42 -14.77 16.30 26.99
C VAL A 42 -15.85 17.22 26.44
N GLU A 43 -16.48 18.02 27.29
CA GLU A 43 -17.56 18.93 26.88
C GLU A 43 -17.07 20.05 25.96
N LEU A 44 -15.92 20.66 26.28
CA LEU A 44 -15.26 21.61 25.43
C LEU A 44 -14.96 21.03 24.04
N GLY A 45 -14.36 19.84 24.01
CA GLY A 45 -14.07 19.14 22.76
C GLY A 45 -15.32 18.86 21.91
N GLN A 46 -16.44 18.53 22.56
CA GLN A 46 -17.73 18.34 21.87
C GLN A 46 -18.29 19.64 21.31
N ALA A 47 -18.28 20.73 22.12
CA ALA A 47 -18.77 22.04 21.70
C ALA A 47 -17.96 22.61 20.52
N VAL A 48 -16.63 22.52 20.58
CA VAL A 48 -15.74 22.98 19.51
C VAL A 48 -15.96 22.15 18.22
N ARG A 49 -16.09 20.82 18.32
CA ARG A 49 -16.43 19.98 17.15
C ARG A 49 -17.80 20.31 16.57
N GLY A 50 -18.78 20.62 17.41
CA GLY A 50 -20.08 21.09 16.97
C GLY A 50 -19.99 22.36 16.15
N LEU A 51 -19.27 23.37 16.66
CA LEU A 51 -19.01 24.62 15.96
C LEU A 51 -18.29 24.39 14.62
N GLU A 52 -17.23 23.61 14.62
CA GLU A 52 -16.50 23.23 13.41
C GLU A 52 -17.44 22.58 12.36
N ASN A 53 -18.35 21.74 12.82
CA ASN A 53 -19.31 21.06 11.95
C ASN A 53 -20.34 22.01 11.34
N GLU A 54 -20.88 22.93 12.14
CA GLU A 54 -21.82 23.96 11.65
C GLU A 54 -21.16 24.87 10.62
N LEU A 55 -19.92 25.31 10.88
CA LEU A 55 -19.15 26.13 9.93
C LEU A 55 -18.88 25.38 8.62
N LYS A 56 -18.47 24.12 8.71
CA LYS A 56 -18.25 23.27 7.53
C LYS A 56 -19.54 23.04 6.74
N ALA A 57 -20.67 22.83 7.41
CA ALA A 57 -21.95 22.63 6.76
C ALA A 57 -22.39 23.92 6.04
N ALA A 58 -22.23 25.08 6.68
CA ALA A 58 -22.55 26.39 6.09
C ALA A 58 -21.66 26.68 4.87
N ASP A 59 -20.38 26.36 4.92
CA ASP A 59 -19.47 26.57 3.79
C ASP A 59 -19.75 25.57 2.66
N LEU A 60 -19.96 24.29 2.99
CA LEU A 60 -20.32 23.26 2.02
C LEU A 60 -21.63 23.59 1.27
N ALA A 61 -22.59 24.21 1.93
CA ALA A 61 -23.82 24.64 1.31
C ALA A 61 -23.59 25.69 0.20
N ARG A 62 -22.51 26.46 0.25
CA ARG A 62 -22.15 27.45 -0.78
C ARG A 62 -21.66 26.80 -2.08
N ASP A 63 -21.20 25.55 -2.02
CA ASP A 63 -20.85 24.79 -3.22
C ASP A 63 -22.08 24.28 -4.00
N ASP A 64 -23.29 24.42 -3.44
CA ASP A 64 -24.50 24.02 -4.13
C ASP A 64 -24.82 24.92 -5.34
N VAL A 65 -25.45 24.34 -6.33
CA VAL A 65 -25.73 25.01 -7.60
C VAL A 65 -27.23 25.02 -7.84
N ASP A 66 -27.82 26.20 -7.70
CA ASP A 66 -29.21 26.45 -8.07
C ASP A 66 -29.31 27.06 -9.48
N ALA A 67 -28.93 26.29 -10.49
CA ALA A 67 -29.02 26.66 -11.90
C ALA A 67 -30.03 25.75 -12.64
N THR A 68 -30.54 26.18 -13.77
CA THR A 68 -31.46 25.36 -14.60
C THR A 68 -30.74 24.15 -15.20
N ALA A 69 -29.44 24.27 -15.43
CA ALA A 69 -28.57 23.20 -15.88
C ALA A 69 -27.12 23.45 -15.48
N VAL A 70 -26.33 22.41 -15.48
CA VAL A 70 -24.86 22.47 -15.30
C VAL A 70 -24.15 21.72 -16.41
N ILE A 71 -22.91 22.11 -16.69
CA ILE A 71 -22.02 21.36 -17.58
C ILE A 71 -20.92 20.75 -16.72
N VAL A 72 -20.75 19.43 -16.81
CA VAL A 72 -19.72 18.63 -16.15
C VAL A 72 -19.05 17.77 -17.22
N ASP A 73 -17.73 17.88 -17.33
CA ASP A 73 -16.91 17.18 -18.33
C ASP A 73 -17.46 17.35 -19.77
N GLY A 74 -18.00 18.56 -20.04
CA GLY A 74 -18.57 18.92 -21.33
C GLY A 74 -19.92 18.31 -21.65
N GLN A 75 -20.55 17.59 -20.72
CA GLN A 75 -21.92 17.09 -20.82
C GLN A 75 -22.86 18.02 -20.04
N ALA A 76 -24.04 18.27 -20.64
CA ALA A 76 -25.08 19.07 -20.00
C ALA A 76 -26.00 18.19 -19.13
N TRP A 77 -26.25 18.69 -17.92
CA TRP A 77 -27.12 18.07 -16.92
C TRP A 77 -28.19 19.05 -16.51
N ARG A 78 -29.43 18.62 -16.41
CA ARG A 78 -30.59 19.47 -16.04
C ARG A 78 -31.00 19.21 -14.62
N LYS A 79 -31.31 20.28 -13.89
CA LYS A 79 -31.83 20.19 -12.54
C LYS A 79 -33.08 19.31 -12.51
N CYS A 80 -33.12 18.32 -11.63
CA CYS A 80 -34.21 17.35 -11.53
C CYS A 80 -34.80 17.21 -10.12
N LEU A 81 -34.01 17.51 -9.07
CA LEU A 81 -34.48 17.51 -7.69
C LEU A 81 -33.89 18.69 -6.94
N GLU A 82 -34.71 19.34 -6.12
CA GLU A 82 -34.34 20.52 -5.35
C GLU A 82 -34.30 20.21 -3.85
N GLN A 83 -33.43 20.92 -3.13
CA GLN A 83 -33.39 20.93 -1.67
C GLN A 83 -33.34 19.53 -1.01
N GLN A 84 -32.69 18.56 -1.67
CA GLN A 84 -32.58 17.20 -1.13
C GLN A 84 -31.57 17.13 0.01
N PRO A 85 -32.00 16.88 1.27
CA PRO A 85 -31.06 16.77 2.36
C PRO A 85 -30.14 15.56 2.19
N LYS A 86 -28.87 15.74 2.46
CA LYS A 86 -27.87 14.68 2.44
C LYS A 86 -26.86 14.87 3.56
N THR A 87 -26.60 13.78 4.26
CA THR A 87 -25.54 13.74 5.27
C THR A 87 -24.25 13.20 4.66
N SER A 88 -23.21 14.00 4.72
CA SER A 88 -21.82 13.62 4.50
C SER A 88 -21.11 13.46 5.85
N LEU A 89 -20.02 12.71 5.90
CA LEU A 89 -19.22 12.50 7.09
C LEU A 89 -17.95 13.36 7.03
N SER A 90 -17.69 14.12 8.10
CA SER A 90 -16.44 14.83 8.34
C SER A 90 -15.73 14.32 9.60
N ALA A 91 -14.48 14.74 9.81
CA ALA A 91 -13.72 14.36 11.00
C ALA A 91 -14.37 14.90 12.31
N SER A 92 -15.04 16.04 12.25
CA SER A 92 -15.74 16.64 13.38
C SER A 92 -17.16 16.10 13.58
N GLY A 93 -17.75 15.44 12.57
CA GLY A 93 -19.08 14.88 12.67
C GLY A 93 -19.84 14.81 11.33
N PRO A 94 -21.12 14.42 11.38
CA PRO A 94 -21.98 14.42 10.22
C PRO A 94 -22.32 15.84 9.78
N LEU A 95 -22.23 16.12 8.46
CA LEU A 95 -22.64 17.36 7.82
C LEU A 95 -23.91 17.11 7.01
N THR A 96 -25.03 17.66 7.42
CA THR A 96 -26.29 17.58 6.66
C THR A 96 -26.53 18.90 5.94
N VAL A 97 -26.58 18.82 4.60
CA VAL A 97 -26.77 19.99 3.73
C VAL A 97 -27.88 19.67 2.73
N ALA A 98 -28.79 20.61 2.49
CA ALA A 98 -29.72 20.55 1.37
C ALA A 98 -28.97 20.84 0.07
N ARG A 99 -29.30 20.12 -1.01
CA ARG A 99 -28.59 20.17 -2.28
C ARG A 99 -29.51 19.97 -3.47
N HIS A 100 -29.09 20.44 -4.63
CA HIS A 100 -29.73 20.15 -5.90
C HIS A 100 -29.11 18.89 -6.54
N LEU A 101 -29.90 18.21 -7.32
CA LEU A 101 -29.46 17.07 -8.13
C LEU A 101 -29.80 17.34 -9.59
N ASP A 102 -28.90 16.93 -10.48
CA ASP A 102 -29.02 17.10 -11.91
C ASP A 102 -28.97 15.76 -12.63
N ARG A 103 -29.69 15.64 -13.77
CA ARG A 103 -29.81 14.44 -14.60
C ARG A 103 -29.49 14.77 -16.05
N PRO A 104 -28.89 13.86 -16.83
CA PRO A 104 -28.72 14.01 -18.26
C PRO A 104 -30.11 14.09 -18.97
N ALA A 105 -30.15 14.73 -20.12
CA ALA A 105 -31.39 14.89 -20.87
C ALA A 105 -32.05 13.56 -21.34
N ASP A 106 -31.20 12.56 -21.58
CA ASP A 106 -31.59 11.20 -22.02
C ASP A 106 -31.94 10.25 -20.86
N GLY A 107 -31.98 10.77 -19.64
CA GLY A 107 -32.20 9.99 -18.42
C GLY A 107 -30.93 9.39 -17.85
N GLY A 108 -31.05 8.61 -16.77
CA GLY A 108 -29.89 7.98 -16.11
C GLY A 108 -29.70 8.40 -14.65
N LYS A 109 -28.50 8.20 -14.13
CA LYS A 109 -28.16 8.52 -12.74
C LYS A 109 -28.00 10.02 -12.57
N CYS A 110 -28.51 10.54 -11.45
CA CYS A 110 -28.29 11.93 -11.09
C CYS A 110 -26.86 12.17 -10.57
N ILE A 111 -26.35 13.35 -10.83
CA ILE A 111 -25.15 13.90 -10.20
C ILE A 111 -25.56 14.91 -9.12
N CYS A 112 -24.61 15.24 -8.26
CA CYS A 112 -24.74 16.29 -7.27
C CYS A 112 -23.62 17.34 -7.49
N PRO A 113 -23.92 18.50 -8.07
CA PRO A 113 -22.93 19.54 -8.33
C PRO A 113 -22.14 19.95 -7.09
N LEU A 114 -22.79 20.11 -5.96
CA LEU A 114 -22.18 20.37 -4.67
C LEU A 114 -21.09 19.32 -4.35
N ALA A 115 -21.44 18.05 -4.46
CA ALA A 115 -20.50 16.96 -4.11
C ALA A 115 -19.29 16.93 -5.06
N LEU A 116 -19.46 17.29 -6.32
CA LEU A 116 -18.39 17.36 -7.32
C LEU A 116 -17.47 18.55 -7.03
N ARG A 117 -18.01 19.74 -6.75
CA ARG A 117 -17.21 20.93 -6.40
C ARG A 117 -16.43 20.75 -5.12
N ALA A 118 -17.07 20.25 -4.08
CA ALA A 118 -16.45 20.01 -2.77
C ALA A 118 -15.52 18.77 -2.75
N GLY A 119 -15.50 17.96 -3.79
CA GLY A 119 -14.71 16.74 -3.84
C GLY A 119 -15.15 15.68 -2.83
N ILE A 120 -16.47 15.53 -2.60
CA ILE A 120 -17.02 14.52 -1.68
C ILE A 120 -16.76 13.11 -2.23
N ILE A 121 -15.98 12.33 -1.51
CA ILE A 121 -15.51 11.01 -1.92
C ILE A 121 -16.59 9.95 -1.66
N GLY A 122 -16.92 9.19 -2.70
CA GLY A 122 -17.92 8.12 -2.62
C GLY A 122 -19.32 8.61 -2.22
N GLY A 123 -19.62 9.90 -2.39
CA GLY A 123 -20.87 10.55 -2.01
C GLY A 123 -21.13 10.60 -0.50
N VAL A 124 -20.10 10.36 0.32
CA VAL A 124 -20.21 10.23 1.79
C VAL A 124 -19.12 10.99 2.54
N TYR A 125 -17.87 10.90 2.10
CA TYR A 125 -16.72 11.36 2.89
C TYR A 125 -16.24 12.73 2.45
N THR A 126 -16.03 13.66 3.40
CA THR A 126 -15.19 14.83 3.10
C THR A 126 -13.75 14.38 2.80
N PRO A 127 -13.00 15.14 1.98
CA PRO A 127 -11.64 14.74 1.60
C PRO A 127 -10.71 14.48 2.80
N VAL A 128 -10.79 15.32 3.84
CA VAL A 128 -9.95 15.17 5.05
C VAL A 128 -10.28 13.89 5.80
N LEU A 129 -11.57 13.60 6.04
CA LEU A 129 -11.96 12.35 6.70
C LEU A 129 -11.56 11.13 5.87
N ALA A 130 -11.77 11.16 4.56
CA ALA A 130 -11.38 10.07 3.67
C ALA A 130 -9.87 9.78 3.75
N ARG A 131 -9.04 10.84 3.74
CA ARG A 131 -7.58 10.72 3.93
C ARG A 131 -7.22 10.04 5.25
N GLN A 132 -7.83 10.50 6.34
CA GLN A 132 -7.56 9.99 7.69
C GLN A 132 -7.99 8.53 7.86
N VAL A 133 -9.19 8.17 7.35
CA VAL A 133 -9.70 6.80 7.40
C VAL A 133 -8.84 5.87 6.55
N ALA A 134 -8.53 6.24 5.30
CA ALA A 134 -7.70 5.45 4.42
C ALA A 134 -6.29 5.24 5.00
N TYR A 135 -5.71 6.28 5.59
CA TYR A 135 -4.41 6.20 6.25
C TYR A 135 -4.44 5.17 7.39
N ARG A 136 -5.40 5.27 8.31
CA ARG A 136 -5.53 4.32 9.43
C ARG A 136 -5.79 2.91 8.96
N MET A 137 -6.63 2.72 7.94
CA MET A 137 -6.94 1.39 7.38
C MET A 137 -5.72 0.71 6.75
N GLY A 138 -4.70 1.44 6.33
CA GLY A 138 -3.40 0.89 5.95
C GLY A 138 -2.70 0.19 7.12
N HIS A 139 -2.88 0.65 8.35
CA HIS A 139 -2.20 0.14 9.55
C HIS A 139 -3.04 -0.82 10.38
N MET A 140 -4.36 -0.65 10.41
CA MET A 140 -5.28 -1.40 11.26
C MET A 140 -6.53 -1.86 10.49
N THR A 141 -7.32 -2.73 11.09
CA THR A 141 -8.60 -3.19 10.52
C THR A 141 -9.64 -2.08 10.56
N SER A 142 -10.74 -2.26 9.81
CA SER A 142 -11.87 -1.34 9.85
C SER A 142 -12.49 -1.23 11.24
N ASP A 143 -12.55 -2.34 11.97
CA ASP A 143 -13.07 -2.38 13.33
C ASP A 143 -12.14 -1.64 14.30
N GLU A 144 -10.84 -1.93 14.27
CA GLU A 144 -9.83 -1.19 15.04
C GLU A 144 -9.84 0.31 14.69
N THR A 145 -9.93 0.65 13.40
CA THR A 145 -10.04 2.06 12.97
C THR A 145 -11.26 2.74 13.57
N SER A 146 -12.42 2.06 13.55
CA SER A 146 -13.65 2.60 14.14
C SER A 146 -13.53 2.83 15.65
N LYS A 147 -12.94 1.86 16.37
CA LYS A 147 -12.71 1.97 17.82
C LYS A 147 -11.76 3.12 18.17
N VAL A 148 -10.62 3.22 17.48
CA VAL A 148 -9.65 4.31 17.70
C VAL A 148 -10.26 5.68 17.40
N VAL A 149 -11.05 5.81 16.33
CA VAL A 149 -11.73 7.06 16.00
C VAL A 149 -12.73 7.45 17.10
N THR A 150 -13.48 6.48 17.64
CA THR A 150 -14.42 6.71 18.73
C THR A 150 -13.71 7.09 20.03
N GLU A 151 -12.63 6.39 20.38
CA GLU A 151 -11.83 6.70 21.58
C GLU A 151 -11.23 8.11 21.55
N LEU A 152 -10.81 8.54 20.38
CA LEU A 152 -10.34 9.92 20.16
C LEU A 152 -11.47 10.97 20.16
N GLY A 153 -12.71 10.57 20.44
CA GLY A 153 -13.88 11.44 20.40
C GLY A 153 -14.19 12.00 19.01
N LEU A 154 -13.64 11.41 17.96
CA LEU A 154 -13.86 11.81 16.57
C LEU A 154 -15.04 11.04 15.96
N SER A 155 -15.62 11.63 14.91
CA SER A 155 -16.62 10.94 14.11
C SER A 155 -15.96 10.14 12.98
N GLY A 156 -16.42 8.90 12.78
CA GLY A 156 -15.90 8.04 11.72
C GLY A 156 -16.98 7.16 11.11
N PRO A 157 -16.68 6.51 9.99
CA PRO A 157 -17.60 5.56 9.39
C PRO A 157 -17.70 4.28 10.23
N SER A 158 -18.84 3.60 10.17
CA SER A 158 -18.93 2.22 10.66
C SER A 158 -17.95 1.33 9.91
N SER A 159 -17.51 0.21 10.52
CA SER A 159 -16.57 -0.74 9.94
C SER A 159 -16.95 -1.15 8.50
N ARG A 160 -18.24 -1.46 8.26
CA ARG A 160 -18.75 -1.83 6.92
C ARG A 160 -18.62 -0.71 5.89
N ARG A 161 -18.80 0.55 6.27
CA ARG A 161 -18.61 1.70 5.39
C ARG A 161 -17.14 1.98 5.18
N GLY A 162 -16.34 1.86 6.24
CA GLY A 162 -14.88 2.00 6.20
C GLY A 162 -14.25 1.08 5.16
N ASP A 163 -14.65 -0.19 5.08
CA ASP A 163 -14.11 -1.17 4.13
C ASP A 163 -14.29 -0.81 2.65
N ARG A 164 -15.26 0.03 2.31
CA ARG A 164 -15.52 0.44 0.91
C ARG A 164 -14.55 1.53 0.42
N LEU A 165 -14.14 2.41 1.33
CA LEU A 165 -13.31 3.57 0.97
C LEU A 165 -11.94 3.17 0.39
N PRO A 166 -11.14 2.29 1.00
CA PRO A 166 -9.86 1.86 0.42
C PRO A 166 -10.02 1.21 -0.96
N LYS A 167 -11.09 0.44 -1.17
CA LYS A 167 -11.38 -0.20 -2.46
C LYS A 167 -11.66 0.84 -3.54
N LEU A 168 -12.46 1.87 -3.23
CA LEU A 168 -12.74 2.98 -4.13
C LEU A 168 -11.45 3.72 -4.50
N LEU A 169 -10.66 4.11 -3.51
CA LEU A 169 -9.41 4.84 -3.73
C LEU A 169 -8.40 4.01 -4.53
N SER A 170 -8.29 2.71 -4.23
CA SER A 170 -7.41 1.80 -4.98
C SER A 170 -7.88 1.56 -6.41
N ALA A 171 -9.18 1.52 -6.66
CA ALA A 171 -9.72 1.41 -8.02
C ALA A 171 -9.42 2.66 -8.85
N VAL A 172 -9.62 3.85 -8.27
CA VAL A 172 -9.25 5.12 -8.91
C VAL A 172 -7.73 5.18 -9.15
N TRP A 173 -6.91 4.80 -8.17
CA TRP A 173 -5.47 4.72 -8.35
C TRP A 173 -5.08 3.77 -9.49
N ALA A 174 -5.70 2.59 -9.57
CA ALA A 174 -5.41 1.60 -10.59
C ALA A 174 -5.77 2.08 -12.01
N SER A 175 -6.88 2.82 -12.17
CA SER A 175 -7.29 3.38 -13.46
C SER A 175 -6.41 4.53 -13.96
N HIS A 176 -5.70 5.21 -13.06
CA HIS A 176 -4.79 6.33 -13.38
C HIS A 176 -3.33 6.01 -13.07
N ARG A 177 -3.01 4.74 -12.81
CA ARG A 177 -1.71 4.34 -12.26
C ARG A 177 -0.54 4.87 -13.07
N GLU A 178 -0.51 4.59 -14.37
CA GLU A 178 0.65 4.94 -15.21
C GLU A 178 0.91 6.44 -15.28
N PRO A 179 -0.08 7.31 -15.61
CA PRO A 179 0.17 8.75 -15.62
C PRO A 179 0.51 9.30 -14.23
N TRP A 180 -0.13 8.81 -13.15
CA TRP A 180 0.13 9.31 -11.81
C TRP A 180 1.48 8.86 -11.24
N GLU A 181 1.84 7.59 -11.43
CA GLU A 181 3.16 7.09 -11.04
C GLU A 181 4.26 7.70 -11.93
N GLY A 182 3.99 7.93 -13.22
CA GLY A 182 4.90 8.61 -14.14
C GLY A 182 5.18 10.05 -13.72
N ALA A 183 4.13 10.85 -13.51
CA ALA A 183 4.27 12.23 -13.05
C ALA A 183 5.01 12.33 -11.71
N ARG A 184 4.76 11.36 -10.82
CA ARG A 184 5.44 11.31 -9.52
C ARG A 184 6.92 10.95 -9.65
N ARG A 185 7.27 9.96 -10.48
CA ARG A 185 8.67 9.60 -10.75
C ARG A 185 9.47 10.77 -11.32
N GLN A 186 8.87 11.62 -12.14
CA GLN A 186 9.51 12.82 -12.65
C GLN A 186 9.81 13.87 -11.58
N GLN A 187 9.11 13.83 -10.44
CA GLN A 187 9.29 14.75 -9.32
C GLN A 187 10.23 14.19 -8.25
N GLU A 188 10.61 12.92 -8.33
CA GLU A 188 11.48 12.30 -7.34
C GLU A 188 12.92 12.73 -7.56
N VAL A 189 13.55 13.16 -6.47
CA VAL A 189 14.96 13.52 -6.45
C VAL A 189 15.77 12.25 -6.16
N VAL A 190 16.69 11.90 -7.06
CA VAL A 190 17.68 10.87 -6.78
C VAL A 190 18.77 11.51 -5.94
N ALA A 191 19.03 10.97 -4.75
CA ALA A 191 20.04 11.49 -3.84
C ALA A 191 21.41 11.58 -4.52
N ALA A 192 22.13 12.68 -4.27
CA ALA A 192 23.42 12.94 -4.90
C ALA A 192 24.50 11.92 -4.45
N GLU A 193 24.35 11.41 -3.24
CA GLU A 193 25.23 10.42 -2.61
C GLU A 193 24.98 8.99 -3.11
N ALA A 194 23.87 8.75 -3.83
CA ALA A 194 23.55 7.42 -4.33
C ALA A 194 24.60 6.96 -5.37
N VAL A 195 25.14 5.78 -5.17
CA VAL A 195 26.04 5.09 -6.11
C VAL A 195 25.45 3.80 -6.66
N VAL A 196 24.49 3.20 -5.91
CA VAL A 196 23.81 1.96 -6.27
C VAL A 196 22.31 2.19 -6.33
N VAL A 197 21.66 1.57 -7.31
CA VAL A 197 20.23 1.31 -7.33
C VAL A 197 19.99 -0.19 -7.33
N ALA A 198 19.28 -0.70 -6.31
CA ALA A 198 19.01 -2.13 -6.22
C ALA A 198 17.50 -2.42 -6.36
N VAL A 199 17.17 -3.41 -7.18
CA VAL A 199 15.81 -3.90 -7.37
C VAL A 199 15.69 -5.28 -6.75
N SER A 200 14.69 -5.46 -5.88
CA SER A 200 14.44 -6.74 -5.24
C SER A 200 13.00 -7.20 -5.46
N LEU A 201 12.81 -8.49 -5.60
CA LEU A 201 11.51 -9.13 -5.83
C LEU A 201 11.38 -10.36 -4.93
N ASP A 202 10.23 -10.48 -4.26
CA ASP A 202 9.89 -11.60 -3.40
C ASP A 202 8.36 -11.79 -3.32
N GLY A 203 7.90 -12.82 -2.65
CA GLY A 203 6.49 -13.13 -2.49
C GLY A 203 6.14 -13.68 -1.12
N VAL A 204 4.92 -13.44 -0.68
CA VAL A 204 4.41 -13.97 0.58
C VAL A 204 3.03 -14.57 0.42
N MET A 205 2.85 -15.78 0.95
CA MET A 205 1.58 -16.50 0.93
C MET A 205 0.60 -15.88 1.93
N VAL A 206 -0.58 -15.43 1.46
CA VAL A 206 -1.66 -14.85 2.29
C VAL A 206 -2.95 -15.67 2.18
N PRO A 207 -3.78 -15.72 3.24
CA PRO A 207 -5.05 -16.43 3.21
C PRO A 207 -5.99 -15.85 2.13
N ASP A 208 -6.56 -16.72 1.30
CA ASP A 208 -7.43 -16.35 0.20
C ASP A 208 -8.70 -17.19 0.18
N LYS A 209 -9.89 -16.54 0.19
CA LYS A 209 -11.18 -17.22 0.26
C LYS A 209 -11.50 -18.06 -0.97
N GLU A 210 -11.05 -17.63 -2.14
CA GLU A 210 -11.26 -18.40 -3.37
C GLU A 210 -10.36 -19.62 -3.41
N ALA A 211 -9.08 -19.47 -3.01
CA ALA A 211 -8.16 -20.59 -2.84
C ALA A 211 -8.67 -21.59 -1.79
N GLN A 212 -9.26 -21.12 -0.68
CA GLN A 212 -9.88 -21.96 0.33
C GLN A 212 -11.07 -22.75 -0.22
N ARG A 213 -11.93 -22.12 -1.03
CA ARG A 213 -13.07 -22.77 -1.69
C ARG A 213 -12.61 -23.81 -2.70
N SER A 214 -11.64 -23.45 -3.53
CA SER A 214 -11.06 -24.36 -4.53
C SER A 214 -10.41 -25.57 -3.85
N ALA A 215 -9.61 -25.35 -2.80
CA ALA A 215 -8.98 -26.42 -2.04
C ALA A 215 -10.00 -27.36 -1.36
N LYS A 216 -11.11 -26.78 -0.83
CA LYS A 216 -12.21 -27.58 -0.26
C LYS A 216 -12.90 -28.44 -1.33
N ALA A 217 -13.23 -27.86 -2.48
CA ALA A 217 -13.84 -28.58 -3.60
C ALA A 217 -12.94 -29.72 -4.12
N THR A 218 -11.62 -29.47 -4.25
CA THR A 218 -10.65 -30.48 -4.64
C THR A 218 -10.55 -31.61 -3.62
N ARG A 219 -10.56 -31.32 -2.31
CA ARG A 219 -10.57 -32.34 -1.25
C ARG A 219 -11.85 -33.18 -1.26
N GLU A 220 -13.00 -32.53 -1.45
CA GLU A 220 -14.29 -33.21 -1.52
C GLU A 220 -14.36 -34.15 -2.74
N ALA A 221 -13.88 -33.69 -3.91
CA ALA A 221 -13.79 -34.51 -5.12
C ALA A 221 -12.82 -35.68 -4.95
N ALA A 222 -11.61 -35.45 -4.39
CA ALA A 222 -10.65 -36.50 -4.10
C ALA A 222 -11.19 -37.53 -3.09
N LYS A 223 -11.89 -37.06 -2.05
CA LYS A 223 -12.53 -37.95 -1.05
C LYS A 223 -13.61 -38.84 -1.66
N LYS A 224 -14.40 -38.31 -2.61
CA LYS A 224 -15.39 -39.08 -3.36
C LYS A 224 -14.76 -40.15 -4.26
N GLN A 225 -13.52 -39.94 -4.74
CA GLN A 225 -12.78 -40.85 -5.60
C GLN A 225 -11.84 -41.77 -4.82
N GLY A 226 -11.83 -41.74 -3.49
CA GLY A 226 -10.95 -42.56 -2.64
C GLY A 226 -9.45 -42.19 -2.73
N TRP A 227 -9.11 -41.01 -3.23
CA TRP A 227 -7.73 -40.55 -3.43
C TRP A 227 -7.33 -39.55 -2.34
N SER A 228 -6.20 -39.79 -1.68
CA SER A 228 -5.53 -38.77 -0.86
C SER A 228 -4.58 -37.95 -1.73
N LYS A 229 -5.07 -36.92 -2.40
CA LYS A 229 -4.20 -36.03 -3.17
C LYS A 229 -3.64 -34.94 -2.26
N GLN A 230 -2.33 -34.98 -2.00
CA GLN A 230 -1.63 -33.84 -1.42
C GLN A 230 -1.59 -32.71 -2.45
N CYS A 231 -2.25 -31.59 -2.14
CA CYS A 231 -2.11 -30.37 -2.92
C CYS A 231 -0.74 -29.77 -2.63
N SER A 232 0.02 -29.43 -3.66
CA SER A 232 1.26 -28.66 -3.53
C SER A 232 0.96 -27.25 -2.99
N GLY A 233 1.64 -26.85 -1.94
CA GLY A 233 1.48 -25.55 -1.28
C GLY A 233 0.41 -25.53 -0.18
N PRO A 234 0.38 -24.48 0.67
CA PRO A 234 -0.58 -24.35 1.74
C PRO A 234 -1.97 -24.09 1.16
N ALA A 235 -2.86 -25.09 1.31
CA ALA A 235 -4.22 -25.01 0.81
C ALA A 235 -4.96 -23.78 1.38
N GLY A 236 -5.55 -22.98 0.49
CA GLY A 236 -6.27 -21.78 0.90
C GLY A 236 -5.44 -20.49 0.96
N TYR A 237 -4.22 -20.52 0.42
CA TYR A 237 -3.34 -19.37 0.31
C TYR A 237 -3.06 -19.05 -1.15
N ARG A 238 -2.76 -17.76 -1.41
CA ARG A 238 -2.19 -17.29 -2.69
C ARG A 238 -1.04 -16.33 -2.42
N GLU A 239 -0.08 -16.31 -3.33
CA GLU A 239 1.07 -15.42 -3.22
C GLU A 239 0.70 -13.97 -3.52
N VAL A 240 1.15 -13.06 -2.65
CA VAL A 240 1.20 -11.62 -2.87
C VAL A 240 2.62 -11.28 -3.26
N GLY A 241 2.81 -10.65 -4.41
CA GLY A 241 4.11 -10.18 -4.84
C GLY A 241 4.49 -8.88 -4.14
N CYS A 242 5.73 -8.79 -3.69
CA CYS A 242 6.37 -7.61 -3.14
C CYS A 242 7.63 -7.29 -3.93
N GLY A 243 7.87 -6.01 -4.20
CA GLY A 243 9.10 -5.55 -4.84
C GLY A 243 9.57 -4.25 -4.23
N THR A 244 10.87 -4.03 -4.27
CA THR A 244 11.49 -2.81 -3.77
C THR A 244 12.50 -2.27 -4.77
N VAL A 245 12.62 -0.95 -4.80
CA VAL A 245 13.72 -0.24 -5.46
C VAL A 245 14.38 0.60 -4.38
N THR A 246 15.67 0.40 -4.16
CA THR A 246 16.47 1.12 -3.15
C THR A 246 17.55 1.96 -3.83
N LEU A 247 17.92 3.03 -3.16
CA LEU A 247 19.12 3.81 -3.45
C LEU A 247 20.06 3.67 -2.25
N ASP A 248 21.29 3.30 -2.52
CA ASP A 248 22.30 3.08 -1.48
C ASP A 248 23.55 3.93 -1.82
N ASP A 249 24.28 4.40 -0.78
CA ASP A 249 25.54 5.11 -0.92
C ASP A 249 26.74 4.15 -1.00
N GLU A 250 27.95 4.67 -1.05
CA GLU A 250 29.22 3.91 -1.15
C GLU A 250 29.47 2.97 0.03
N ASP A 251 28.90 3.26 1.20
CA ASP A 251 28.96 2.41 2.40
C ASP A 251 27.83 1.38 2.48
N ALA A 252 27.09 1.16 1.39
CA ALA A 252 25.88 0.35 1.32
C ALA A 252 24.78 0.80 2.30
N LYS A 253 24.81 2.07 2.73
CA LYS A 253 23.77 2.66 3.57
C LYS A 253 22.61 3.12 2.71
N ARG A 254 21.43 2.71 3.13
CA ARG A 254 20.19 3.02 2.42
C ARG A 254 19.79 4.47 2.55
N LEU A 255 19.61 5.14 1.42
CA LEU A 255 19.16 6.52 1.28
C LEU A 255 17.65 6.61 1.07
N ASP A 256 17.09 5.78 0.19
CA ASP A 256 15.65 5.74 -0.08
C ASP A 256 15.17 4.33 -0.42
N THR A 257 13.87 4.09 -0.26
CA THR A 257 13.23 2.83 -0.61
C THR A 257 11.82 3.03 -1.12
N VAL A 258 11.58 2.61 -2.34
CA VAL A 258 10.23 2.49 -2.90
C VAL A 258 9.76 1.05 -2.77
N ARG A 259 8.54 0.88 -2.29
CA ARG A 259 7.93 -0.44 -2.07
C ARG A 259 6.69 -0.58 -2.93
N TYR A 260 6.57 -1.72 -3.59
CA TYR A 260 5.41 -2.12 -4.37
C TYR A 260 4.85 -3.43 -3.82
N GLY A 261 3.52 -3.50 -3.70
CA GLY A 261 2.81 -4.70 -3.30
C GLY A 261 1.65 -4.98 -4.26
N ARG A 262 1.55 -6.21 -4.75
CA ARG A 262 0.50 -6.62 -5.68
C ARG A 262 -0.23 -7.85 -5.17
N ALA A 263 -1.57 -7.78 -5.23
CA ALA A 263 -2.41 -8.97 -5.04
C ALA A 263 -2.04 -10.04 -6.07
N PRO A 264 -2.37 -11.32 -5.82
CA PRO A 264 -2.03 -12.40 -6.72
C PRO A 264 -2.41 -12.07 -8.16
N GLU A 265 -1.45 -12.08 -9.04
CA GLU A 265 -1.60 -11.85 -10.46
C GLU A 265 -0.75 -12.84 -11.27
N TYR A 266 -1.14 -13.10 -12.52
CA TYR A 266 -0.39 -13.99 -13.38
C TYR A 266 0.98 -13.40 -13.72
N THR A 267 2.05 -14.17 -13.55
CA THR A 267 3.45 -13.80 -13.83
C THR A 267 3.92 -12.48 -13.18
N LYS A 268 3.26 -12.01 -12.13
CA LYS A 268 3.60 -10.73 -11.45
C LYS A 268 3.72 -9.53 -12.41
N GLN A 269 2.95 -9.54 -13.50
CA GLN A 269 3.10 -8.62 -14.64
C GLN A 269 3.04 -7.14 -14.25
N THR A 270 2.09 -6.76 -13.42
CA THR A 270 1.96 -5.37 -13.00
C THR A 270 3.09 -4.96 -12.05
N LEU A 271 3.47 -5.84 -11.12
CA LEU A 271 4.57 -5.59 -10.19
C LEU A 271 5.88 -5.38 -10.94
N THR A 272 6.19 -6.29 -11.85
CA THR A 272 7.43 -6.20 -12.66
C THR A 272 7.47 -4.96 -13.54
N ALA A 273 6.35 -4.58 -14.16
CA ALA A 273 6.28 -3.33 -14.93
C ALA A 273 6.49 -2.07 -14.06
N GLN A 274 6.01 -2.07 -12.81
CA GLN A 274 6.25 -0.97 -11.88
C GLN A 274 7.73 -0.86 -11.48
N LEU A 275 8.39 -2.00 -11.22
CA LEU A 275 9.82 -2.04 -10.91
C LEU A 275 10.67 -1.59 -12.10
N ASP A 276 10.38 -2.09 -13.31
CA ASP A 276 11.07 -1.70 -14.55
C ASP A 276 10.96 -0.19 -14.78
N ALA A 277 9.75 0.37 -14.63
CA ALA A 277 9.51 1.80 -14.84
C ALA A 277 10.19 2.67 -13.77
N ALA A 278 10.28 2.19 -12.52
CA ALA A 278 10.96 2.90 -11.44
C ALA A 278 12.48 2.90 -11.68
N LEU A 279 13.07 1.76 -12.03
CA LEU A 279 14.48 1.65 -12.37
C LEU A 279 14.83 2.55 -13.58
N ALA A 280 14.04 2.46 -14.66
CA ALA A 280 14.27 3.27 -15.85
C ALA A 280 14.23 4.79 -15.57
N ALA A 281 13.30 5.24 -14.71
CA ALA A 281 13.22 6.65 -14.33
C ALA A 281 14.43 7.11 -13.53
N ILE A 282 14.93 6.29 -12.60
CA ILE A 282 16.15 6.59 -11.82
C ILE A 282 17.37 6.66 -12.74
N LEU A 283 17.55 5.68 -13.63
CA LEU A 283 18.67 5.63 -14.54
C LEU A 283 18.62 6.74 -15.62
N ALA A 284 17.44 7.25 -15.96
CA ALA A 284 17.31 8.41 -16.83
C ALA A 284 17.91 9.68 -16.19
N VAL A 285 17.84 9.81 -14.88
CA VAL A 285 18.42 10.94 -14.12
C VAL A 285 19.89 10.68 -13.76
N ARG A 286 20.24 9.46 -13.37
CA ARG A 286 21.56 9.05 -12.91
C ARG A 286 22.01 7.76 -13.63
N PRO A 287 22.46 7.85 -14.91
CA PRO A 287 22.81 6.66 -15.70
C PRO A 287 24.08 5.94 -15.24
N ALA A 288 24.86 6.57 -14.37
CA ALA A 288 26.11 6.02 -13.83
C ALA A 288 25.91 5.17 -12.58
N LEU A 289 24.67 5.07 -12.04
CA LEU A 289 24.42 4.21 -10.89
C LEU A 289 24.67 2.75 -11.22
N GLU A 290 25.32 2.04 -10.33
CA GLU A 290 25.42 0.61 -10.40
C GLU A 290 24.07 -0.06 -10.11
N VAL A 291 23.72 -1.10 -10.87
CA VAL A 291 22.42 -1.75 -10.77
C VAL A 291 22.57 -3.11 -10.11
N GLY A 292 21.97 -3.30 -8.92
CA GLY A 292 21.83 -4.58 -8.26
C GLY A 292 20.46 -5.21 -8.53
N ALA A 293 20.41 -6.51 -8.79
CA ALA A 293 19.18 -7.29 -8.94
C ALA A 293 19.17 -8.43 -7.92
N LEU A 294 18.37 -8.31 -6.87
CA LEU A 294 18.36 -9.21 -5.72
C LEU A 294 17.11 -10.09 -5.69
N ALA A 295 17.30 -11.39 -5.50
CA ALA A 295 16.20 -12.32 -5.26
C ALA A 295 16.63 -13.50 -4.38
N ASP A 296 15.60 -14.25 -3.92
CA ASP A 296 15.79 -15.62 -3.45
C ASP A 296 16.22 -16.55 -4.59
N GLY A 297 16.50 -17.80 -4.31
CA GLY A 297 16.92 -18.79 -5.32
C GLY A 297 15.85 -19.18 -6.34
N ALA A 298 14.64 -18.61 -6.32
CA ALA A 298 13.53 -19.02 -7.18
C ALA A 298 13.78 -18.70 -8.65
N GLU A 299 13.69 -19.70 -9.53
CA GLU A 299 13.91 -19.58 -10.99
C GLU A 299 13.01 -18.52 -11.63
N GLU A 300 11.78 -18.35 -11.15
CA GLU A 300 10.82 -17.34 -11.66
C GLU A 300 11.36 -15.92 -11.49
N ASN A 301 12.00 -15.60 -10.36
CA ASN A 301 12.58 -14.30 -10.09
C ASN A 301 13.81 -14.04 -10.98
N TRP A 302 14.64 -15.07 -11.21
CA TRP A 302 15.80 -14.93 -12.14
C TRP A 302 15.36 -14.71 -13.57
N ARG A 303 14.33 -15.40 -14.03
CA ARG A 303 13.75 -15.19 -15.37
C ARG A 303 13.24 -13.76 -15.57
N TYR A 304 12.76 -13.14 -14.52
CA TYR A 304 12.42 -11.71 -14.54
C TYR A 304 13.65 -10.82 -14.74
N PHE A 305 14.74 -11.08 -14.03
CA PHE A 305 15.98 -10.34 -14.14
C PHE A 305 16.82 -10.65 -15.41
N GLU A 306 16.36 -11.50 -16.29
CA GLU A 306 16.93 -11.70 -17.63
C GLU A 306 16.45 -10.67 -18.66
N ARG A 307 15.50 -9.82 -18.30
CA ARG A 307 14.98 -8.77 -19.19
C ARG A 307 16.04 -7.75 -19.55
N PRO A 308 15.95 -7.10 -20.76
CA PRO A 308 16.95 -6.15 -21.24
C PRO A 308 17.26 -4.99 -20.29
N VAL A 309 16.29 -4.53 -19.50
CA VAL A 309 16.48 -3.47 -18.51
C VAL A 309 17.50 -3.84 -17.43
N TYR A 310 17.71 -5.12 -17.18
CA TYR A 310 18.67 -5.69 -16.20
C TYR A 310 19.93 -6.27 -16.87
N ALA A 311 20.17 -6.02 -18.15
CA ALA A 311 21.31 -6.61 -18.88
C ALA A 311 22.67 -6.24 -18.27
N LYS A 312 22.77 -5.08 -17.62
CA LYS A 312 23.99 -4.62 -16.92
C LYS A 312 23.92 -4.80 -15.41
N ALA A 313 22.83 -5.38 -14.89
CA ALA A 313 22.66 -5.54 -13.45
C ALA A 313 23.51 -6.69 -12.91
N THR A 314 24.15 -6.45 -11.79
CA THR A 314 24.76 -7.50 -10.97
C THR A 314 23.65 -8.29 -10.30
N LYS A 315 23.53 -9.58 -10.65
CA LYS A 315 22.52 -10.50 -10.09
C LYS A 315 23.04 -11.09 -8.80
N ILE A 316 22.29 -10.90 -7.70
CA ILE A 316 22.73 -11.23 -6.35
C ILE A 316 21.72 -12.14 -5.68
N VAL A 317 22.13 -13.36 -5.33
CA VAL A 317 21.35 -14.22 -4.42
C VAL A 317 21.49 -13.69 -3.00
N ASP A 318 20.36 -13.57 -2.32
CA ASP A 318 20.34 -13.19 -0.92
C ASP A 318 21.25 -14.09 -0.06
N HIS A 319 22.20 -13.49 0.64
CA HIS A 319 23.14 -14.21 1.52
C HIS A 319 22.41 -15.05 2.60
N GLY A 320 21.29 -14.56 3.13
CA GLY A 320 20.47 -15.31 4.09
C GLY A 320 19.86 -16.55 3.46
N HIS A 321 19.37 -16.45 2.23
CA HIS A 321 18.87 -17.61 1.46
C HIS A 321 19.98 -18.56 1.08
N ALA A 322 21.17 -18.11 0.68
CA ALA A 322 22.34 -18.96 0.44
C ALA A 322 22.79 -19.70 1.71
N SER A 323 22.65 -19.09 2.87
CA SER A 323 23.01 -19.69 4.16
C SER A 323 22.09 -20.85 4.58
N GLN A 324 20.83 -20.91 4.11
CA GLN A 324 19.89 -21.99 4.48
C GLN A 324 20.26 -23.32 3.86
N PRO A 325 20.51 -23.45 2.53
CA PRO A 325 21.05 -24.66 1.90
C PRO A 325 22.35 -25.13 2.58
N LEU A 326 23.26 -24.19 2.90
CA LEU A 326 24.50 -24.52 3.59
C LEU A 326 24.26 -25.17 4.95
N ARG A 327 23.33 -24.60 5.74
CA ARG A 327 22.94 -25.17 7.04
C ARG A 327 22.33 -26.57 6.85
N ALA A 328 21.44 -26.76 5.87
CA ALA A 328 20.81 -28.03 5.57
C ALA A 328 21.84 -29.09 5.14
N ALA A 329 22.83 -28.72 4.34
CA ALA A 329 23.95 -29.59 3.95
C ALA A 329 24.78 -30.02 5.16
N MET A 330 25.13 -29.11 6.06
CA MET A 330 25.88 -29.42 7.30
C MET A 330 25.05 -30.33 8.22
N ALA A 331 23.77 -30.06 8.40
CA ALA A 331 22.88 -30.93 9.18
C ALA A 331 22.74 -32.31 8.55
N ALA A 332 22.70 -32.42 7.23
CA ALA A 332 22.67 -33.70 6.52
C ALA A 332 23.94 -34.52 6.72
N TYR A 333 25.10 -33.89 6.75
CA TYR A 333 26.38 -34.59 6.92
C TYR A 333 26.72 -34.89 8.38
N TYR A 334 26.72 -33.88 9.24
CA TYR A 334 27.14 -33.99 10.63
C TYR A 334 26.02 -34.34 11.62
N GLY A 335 24.74 -34.04 11.25
CA GLY A 335 23.58 -34.10 12.15
C GLY A 335 23.19 -32.73 12.67
N GLU A 336 21.89 -32.51 12.94
CA GLU A 336 21.33 -31.20 13.31
C GLU A 336 21.93 -30.59 14.58
N GLN A 337 22.34 -31.41 15.56
CA GLN A 337 22.85 -30.98 16.85
C GLN A 337 24.38 -31.04 16.95
N SER A 338 25.09 -31.43 15.88
CA SER A 338 26.56 -31.58 15.90
C SER A 338 27.28 -30.26 16.16
N VAL A 339 28.25 -30.28 17.05
CA VAL A 339 29.15 -29.16 17.32
C VAL A 339 30.07 -28.92 16.11
N GLU A 340 30.58 -29.99 15.54
CA GLU A 340 31.44 -29.97 14.35
C GLU A 340 30.68 -29.41 13.14
N GLY A 341 29.42 -29.80 12.97
CA GLY A 341 28.56 -29.27 11.92
C GLY A 341 28.30 -27.79 12.04
N ARG A 342 28.12 -27.28 13.26
CA ARG A 342 27.98 -25.83 13.51
C ARG A 342 29.28 -25.08 13.24
N ALA A 343 30.43 -25.64 13.66
CA ALA A 343 31.71 -25.03 13.41
C ALA A 343 32.05 -24.96 11.92
N GLU A 344 31.80 -26.05 11.17
CA GLU A 344 32.04 -26.06 9.73
C GLU A 344 31.06 -25.14 8.99
N TYR A 345 29.79 -25.08 9.40
CA TYR A 345 28.84 -24.09 8.89
C TYR A 345 29.36 -22.66 9.05
N ALA A 346 29.80 -22.29 10.25
CA ALA A 346 30.31 -20.95 10.52
C ALA A 346 31.54 -20.63 9.67
N ARG A 347 32.46 -21.60 9.52
CA ARG A 347 33.65 -21.45 8.67
C ARG A 347 33.29 -21.22 7.21
N LEU A 348 32.40 -22.04 6.64
CA LEU A 348 31.98 -21.92 5.25
C LEU A 348 31.16 -20.65 5.00
N GLN A 349 30.39 -20.21 5.98
CA GLN A 349 29.65 -18.94 5.89
C GLN A 349 30.60 -17.73 5.82
N ILE A 350 31.68 -17.73 6.58
CA ILE A 350 32.72 -16.69 6.52
C ILE A 350 33.41 -16.72 5.15
N LEU A 351 33.77 -17.92 4.64
CA LEU A 351 34.33 -18.04 3.30
C LEU A 351 33.42 -17.48 2.21
N LEU A 352 32.15 -17.83 2.25
CA LEU A 352 31.15 -17.35 1.28
C LEU A 352 31.05 -15.82 1.31
N ARG A 353 31.07 -15.22 2.51
CA ARG A 353 30.85 -13.77 2.69
C ARG A 353 32.09 -12.93 2.41
N ASP A 354 33.27 -13.38 2.88
CA ASP A 354 34.43 -12.49 3.02
C ASP A 354 35.57 -12.83 2.04
N GLN A 355 35.49 -13.96 1.31
CA GLN A 355 36.56 -14.34 0.38
C GLN A 355 36.15 -14.25 -1.08
N PRO A 356 36.98 -13.60 -1.92
CA PRO A 356 36.80 -13.67 -3.38
C PRO A 356 36.75 -15.13 -3.85
N GLY A 357 35.74 -15.49 -4.63
CA GLY A 357 35.53 -16.89 -5.04
C GLY A 357 35.06 -17.83 -3.93
N GLY A 358 34.59 -17.31 -2.79
CA GLY A 358 34.13 -18.10 -1.65
C GLY A 358 33.03 -19.11 -1.97
N ALA A 359 32.20 -18.84 -2.98
CA ALA A 359 31.21 -19.77 -3.48
C ALA A 359 31.86 -21.05 -4.04
N ASP A 360 32.99 -20.95 -4.75
CA ASP A 360 33.74 -22.11 -5.27
C ASP A 360 34.32 -22.96 -4.14
N ASP A 361 34.83 -22.32 -3.11
CA ASP A 361 35.37 -22.99 -1.92
C ASP A 361 34.26 -23.75 -1.17
N VAL A 362 33.07 -23.14 -1.03
CA VAL A 362 31.88 -23.81 -0.46
C VAL A 362 31.46 -25.00 -1.31
N ILE A 363 31.35 -24.84 -2.62
CA ILE A 363 31.01 -25.91 -3.56
C ILE A 363 32.02 -27.06 -3.45
N ALA A 364 33.33 -26.76 -3.44
CA ALA A 364 34.39 -27.75 -3.27
C ALA A 364 34.27 -28.50 -1.93
N ALA A 365 33.99 -27.78 -0.83
CA ALA A 365 33.78 -28.40 0.47
C ALA A 365 32.55 -29.34 0.47
N LEU A 366 31.40 -28.89 -0.05
CA LEU A 366 30.19 -29.71 -0.15
C LEU A 366 30.39 -30.93 -1.01
N ALA A 367 31.07 -30.79 -2.15
CA ALA A 367 31.42 -31.92 -3.04
C ALA A 367 32.34 -32.93 -2.35
N ARG A 368 33.30 -32.47 -1.53
CA ARG A 368 34.14 -33.34 -0.71
C ARG A 368 33.32 -34.13 0.31
N LEU A 369 32.44 -33.48 1.05
CA LEU A 369 31.57 -34.13 2.03
C LEU A 369 30.62 -35.14 1.36
N ALA A 370 30.08 -34.83 0.18
CA ALA A 370 29.20 -35.72 -0.57
C ALA A 370 29.96 -37.01 -1.00
N ARG A 371 31.22 -36.88 -1.42
CA ARG A 371 32.09 -38.04 -1.76
C ARG A 371 32.41 -38.89 -0.56
N GLN A 372 32.58 -38.36 0.61
CA GLN A 372 32.86 -39.09 1.85
C GLN A 372 31.65 -39.83 2.41
N MET A 373 30.45 -39.50 1.99
CA MET A 373 29.22 -40.09 2.50
C MET A 373 28.86 -41.39 1.76
N HIS A 374 29.35 -42.51 2.24
CA HIS A 374 29.13 -43.83 1.66
C HIS A 374 28.07 -44.67 2.40
N GLY A 375 27.62 -45.76 1.78
CA GLY A 375 26.74 -46.76 2.37
C GLY A 375 25.24 -46.53 2.13
N LYS A 376 24.48 -47.62 2.19
CA LYS A 376 23.02 -47.62 1.96
C LYS A 376 22.26 -46.81 3.01
N GLN A 377 22.74 -46.83 4.27
CA GLN A 377 22.18 -46.10 5.39
C GLN A 377 22.22 -44.59 5.19
N ASN A 378 23.18 -44.09 4.42
CA ASN A 378 23.36 -42.64 4.18
C ASN A 378 22.66 -42.16 2.89
N LYS A 379 21.96 -43.02 2.16
CA LYS A 379 21.34 -42.69 0.86
C LYS A 379 20.46 -41.43 0.91
N ARG A 380 19.62 -41.29 1.95
CA ARG A 380 18.72 -40.15 2.12
C ARG A 380 19.50 -38.86 2.42
N ARG A 381 20.47 -38.91 3.34
CA ARG A 381 21.33 -37.80 3.73
C ARG A 381 22.20 -37.33 2.56
N ARG A 382 22.80 -38.25 1.81
CA ARG A 382 23.57 -37.96 0.61
C ARG A 382 22.71 -37.31 -0.47
N LYS A 383 21.47 -37.78 -0.67
CA LYS A 383 20.55 -37.16 -1.62
C LYS A 383 20.28 -35.69 -1.23
N LEU A 384 20.04 -35.39 0.04
CA LEU A 384 19.83 -34.05 0.53
C LEU A 384 21.07 -33.17 0.29
N LEU A 385 22.26 -33.65 0.73
CA LEU A 385 23.52 -32.94 0.50
C LEU A 385 23.80 -32.65 -0.99
N ASN A 386 23.50 -33.59 -1.88
CA ASN A 386 23.66 -33.38 -3.33
C ASN A 386 22.64 -32.37 -3.88
N THR A 387 21.44 -32.29 -3.31
CA THR A 387 20.45 -31.30 -3.71
C THR A 387 20.99 -29.88 -3.38
N GLU A 388 21.49 -29.68 -2.17
CA GLU A 388 22.04 -28.39 -1.73
C GLU A 388 23.32 -28.03 -2.53
N LEU A 389 24.18 -29.00 -2.80
CA LEU A 389 25.36 -28.82 -3.68
C LEU A 389 24.94 -28.36 -5.09
N THR A 390 23.91 -28.98 -5.67
CA THR A 390 23.40 -28.59 -7.01
C THR A 390 22.84 -27.16 -6.96
N ASP A 391 22.16 -26.78 -5.90
CA ASP A 391 21.64 -25.43 -5.72
C ASP A 391 22.79 -24.39 -5.70
N PHE A 392 23.83 -24.63 -4.91
CA PHE A 392 25.03 -23.77 -4.92
C PHE A 392 25.69 -23.68 -6.30
N GLN A 393 25.80 -24.82 -7.03
CA GLN A 393 26.35 -24.82 -8.37
C GLN A 393 25.52 -23.98 -9.36
N ASN A 394 24.19 -24.03 -9.26
CA ASN A 394 23.28 -23.28 -10.11
C ASN A 394 23.30 -21.77 -9.83
N GLN A 395 23.59 -21.40 -8.58
CA GLN A 395 23.59 -20.00 -8.14
C GLN A 395 25.00 -19.39 -8.07
N ARG A 396 26.06 -20.14 -8.39
CA ARG A 396 27.47 -19.77 -8.22
C ARG A 396 27.80 -18.35 -8.69
N GLU A 397 27.36 -17.98 -9.91
CA GLU A 397 27.64 -16.68 -10.53
C GLU A 397 26.94 -15.49 -9.86
N ARG A 398 26.10 -15.77 -8.85
CA ARG A 398 25.30 -14.79 -8.13
C ARG A 398 25.66 -14.72 -6.64
N MET A 399 26.82 -15.29 -6.27
CA MET A 399 27.29 -15.45 -4.88
C MET A 399 28.76 -15.01 -4.73
N ASP A 400 29.08 -13.80 -5.19
CA ASP A 400 30.40 -13.19 -4.97
C ASP A 400 30.30 -12.07 -3.96
N ASP A 401 29.98 -12.44 -2.71
CA ASP A 401 29.65 -11.48 -1.66
C ASP A 401 30.83 -10.54 -1.34
N ALA A 402 32.07 -10.99 -1.49
CA ALA A 402 33.26 -10.16 -1.29
C ALA A 402 33.36 -9.02 -2.34
N ASP A 403 33.13 -9.31 -3.62
CA ASP A 403 33.06 -8.30 -4.69
C ASP A 403 31.88 -7.34 -4.47
N TYR A 404 30.74 -7.86 -4.04
CA TYR A 404 29.56 -7.04 -3.78
C TYR A 404 29.79 -6.04 -2.65
N GLN A 405 30.49 -6.45 -1.58
CA GLN A 405 30.88 -5.58 -0.48
C GLN A 405 31.81 -4.47 -0.94
N GLU A 406 32.84 -4.80 -1.71
CA GLU A 406 33.81 -3.82 -2.24
C GLU A 406 33.13 -2.76 -3.12
N ARG A 407 32.10 -3.15 -3.86
CA ARG A 407 31.32 -2.28 -4.76
C ARG A 407 30.14 -1.57 -4.08
N GLY A 408 29.95 -1.74 -2.78
CA GLY A 408 28.82 -1.16 -2.05
C GLY A 408 27.44 -1.75 -2.44
N LEU A 409 27.42 -2.92 -3.09
CA LEU A 409 26.18 -3.58 -3.47
C LEU A 409 25.52 -4.24 -2.24
N PRO A 410 24.18 -4.20 -2.11
CA PRO A 410 23.51 -4.88 -1.01
C PRO A 410 23.54 -6.40 -1.20
N MET A 411 24.04 -7.13 -0.22
CA MET A 411 24.15 -8.59 -0.23
C MET A 411 22.88 -9.32 0.27
N GLY A 412 21.94 -8.60 0.84
CA GLY A 412 20.77 -9.19 1.48
C GLY A 412 19.45 -8.66 0.97
N SER A 413 18.49 -9.55 0.81
CA SER A 413 17.09 -9.23 0.48
C SER A 413 16.29 -8.67 1.66
N GLY A 414 16.93 -8.35 2.78
CA GLY A 414 16.28 -7.89 4.01
C GLY A 414 15.30 -6.73 3.79
N VAL A 415 15.50 -5.94 2.72
CA VAL A 415 14.57 -4.85 2.34
C VAL A 415 13.26 -5.39 1.80
N VAL A 416 13.31 -6.32 0.84
CA VAL A 416 12.10 -6.91 0.25
C VAL A 416 11.44 -7.88 1.23
N GLU A 417 12.21 -8.58 2.07
CA GLU A 417 11.65 -9.36 3.18
C GLU A 417 10.90 -8.47 4.17
N ALA A 418 11.49 -7.34 4.56
CA ALA A 418 10.83 -6.33 5.38
C ALA A 418 9.58 -5.78 4.67
N ALA A 419 9.62 -5.59 3.36
CA ALA A 419 8.45 -5.20 2.57
C ALA A 419 7.37 -6.30 2.59
N CYS A 420 7.70 -7.56 2.37
CA CYS A 420 6.79 -8.70 2.51
C CYS A 420 6.16 -8.76 3.90
N LYS A 421 6.94 -8.55 4.95
CA LYS A 421 6.47 -8.51 6.33
C LYS A 421 5.54 -7.32 6.56
N THR A 422 5.97 -6.12 6.19
CA THR A 422 5.27 -4.88 6.53
C THR A 422 4.13 -4.57 5.58
N LEU A 423 4.25 -4.78 4.26
CA LEU A 423 3.15 -4.56 3.31
C LEU A 423 2.05 -5.62 3.46
N ALA A 424 2.44 -6.89 3.51
CA ALA A 424 1.51 -8.00 3.42
C ALA A 424 1.26 -8.70 4.76
N THR A 425 2.28 -9.29 5.40
CA THR A 425 2.10 -10.18 6.55
C THR A 425 1.39 -9.48 7.70
N GLN A 426 1.88 -8.32 8.13
CA GLN A 426 1.34 -7.58 9.28
C GLN A 426 -0.11 -7.10 9.08
N ARG A 427 -0.55 -6.97 7.84
CA ARG A 427 -1.90 -6.47 7.53
C ARG A 427 -2.83 -7.51 6.94
N LEU A 428 -2.32 -8.43 6.14
CA LEU A 428 -3.14 -9.40 5.41
C LEU A 428 -3.14 -10.80 6.02
N LYS A 429 -2.18 -11.10 6.92
CA LYS A 429 -1.99 -12.44 7.51
C LYS A 429 -2.21 -12.48 9.03
N ARG A 430 -3.00 -11.54 9.57
CA ARG A 430 -3.36 -11.55 11.00
C ARG A 430 -4.35 -12.70 11.29
N SER A 431 -4.37 -13.16 12.57
CA SER A 431 -5.23 -14.24 13.00
C SER A 431 -6.70 -14.02 12.59
N GLY A 432 -7.34 -15.06 12.06
CA GLY A 432 -8.73 -15.02 11.61
C GLY A 432 -8.98 -14.28 10.28
N MET A 433 -7.97 -13.67 9.66
CA MET A 433 -8.16 -12.98 8.38
C MET A 433 -8.21 -13.94 7.21
N SER A 434 -9.13 -13.68 6.29
CA SER A 434 -9.19 -14.33 4.99
C SER A 434 -9.80 -13.36 3.98
N TRP A 435 -9.14 -13.19 2.84
CA TRP A 435 -9.42 -12.14 1.87
C TRP A 435 -10.11 -12.69 0.60
N ARG A 436 -11.11 -11.98 0.10
CA ARG A 436 -11.65 -12.16 -1.25
C ARG A 436 -11.08 -11.06 -2.15
N ASP A 437 -11.68 -9.90 -2.07
CA ASP A 437 -11.27 -8.65 -2.68
C ASP A 437 -10.70 -7.71 -1.59
N GLY A 438 -10.11 -6.61 -1.98
CA GLY A 438 -9.55 -5.61 -1.05
C GLY A 438 -8.09 -5.84 -0.66
N LYS A 439 -7.47 -7.00 -0.97
CA LYS A 439 -6.01 -7.17 -0.81
C LYS A 439 -5.24 -6.06 -1.51
N GLN A 440 -5.56 -5.82 -2.79
CA GLN A 440 -4.89 -4.77 -3.57
C GLN A 440 -5.09 -3.38 -2.97
N ALA A 441 -6.28 -3.09 -2.44
CA ALA A 441 -6.53 -1.80 -1.80
C ALA A 441 -5.59 -1.56 -0.62
N MET A 442 -5.41 -2.57 0.23
CA MET A 442 -4.48 -2.47 1.36
C MET A 442 -3.03 -2.36 0.89
N LEU A 443 -2.62 -3.15 -0.09
CA LEU A 443 -1.26 -3.12 -0.64
C LEU A 443 -0.96 -1.77 -1.29
N THR A 444 -1.89 -1.20 -2.07
CA THR A 444 -1.73 0.13 -2.68
C THR A 444 -1.53 1.21 -1.62
N ILE A 445 -2.40 1.27 -0.62
CA ILE A 445 -2.30 2.29 0.44
C ILE A 445 -1.00 2.12 1.22
N ARG A 446 -0.64 0.89 1.61
CA ARG A 446 0.58 0.63 2.39
C ARG A 446 1.85 0.89 1.58
N SER A 447 1.87 0.54 0.29
CA SER A 447 3.00 0.87 -0.59
C SER A 447 3.23 2.39 -0.65
N LEU A 448 2.17 3.17 -0.82
CA LEU A 448 2.25 4.64 -0.82
C LEU A 448 2.70 5.21 0.54
N GLN A 449 2.21 4.65 1.65
CA GLN A 449 2.58 5.08 3.01
C GLN A 449 4.04 4.74 3.33
N GLN A 450 4.44 3.50 3.08
CA GLN A 450 5.78 3.01 3.45
C GLN A 450 6.89 3.47 2.51
N SER A 451 6.52 4.06 1.38
CA SER A 451 7.44 4.74 0.46
C SER A 451 7.44 6.26 0.65
N ASN A 452 6.89 6.80 1.75
CA ASN A 452 6.74 8.24 2.02
C ASN A 452 6.01 9.03 0.93
N ARG A 453 5.16 8.35 0.15
CA ARG A 453 4.47 8.89 -1.05
C ARG A 453 3.00 9.21 -0.82
N TRP A 454 2.51 8.99 0.40
CA TRP A 454 1.09 9.15 0.74
C TRP A 454 0.56 10.56 0.51
N ALA A 455 1.31 11.60 0.89
CA ALA A 455 0.88 12.98 0.74
C ALA A 455 0.71 13.38 -0.74
N ALA A 456 1.68 13.06 -1.58
CA ALA A 456 1.62 13.33 -3.03
C ALA A 456 0.51 12.51 -3.71
N ALA A 457 0.39 11.22 -3.37
CA ALA A 457 -0.69 10.38 -3.89
C ALA A 457 -2.07 10.88 -3.46
N TRP A 458 -2.20 11.38 -2.23
CA TRP A 458 -3.45 11.96 -1.76
C TRP A 458 -3.82 13.22 -2.52
N ALA A 459 -2.87 14.08 -2.87
CA ALA A 459 -3.14 15.26 -3.68
C ALA A 459 -3.77 14.90 -5.02
N LEU A 460 -3.24 13.88 -5.72
CA LEU A 460 -3.79 13.36 -6.97
C LEU A 460 -5.20 12.76 -6.79
N LEU A 461 -5.36 11.89 -5.78
CA LEU A 461 -6.65 11.28 -5.45
C LEU A 461 -7.70 12.35 -5.12
N SER A 462 -7.36 13.32 -4.27
CA SER A 462 -8.28 14.38 -3.87
C SER A 462 -8.68 15.27 -5.05
N ALA A 463 -7.72 15.60 -5.92
CA ALA A 463 -7.98 16.36 -7.14
C ALA A 463 -8.92 15.62 -8.11
N HIS A 464 -8.79 14.29 -8.24
CA HIS A 464 -9.67 13.48 -9.09
C HIS A 464 -11.13 13.55 -8.68
N PHE A 465 -11.43 13.66 -7.39
CA PHE A 465 -12.81 13.75 -6.91
C PHE A 465 -13.41 15.18 -6.96
N ARG A 466 -12.56 16.18 -7.18
CA ARG A 466 -13.03 17.57 -7.33
C ARG A 466 -13.18 17.90 -8.82
N ILE A 467 -14.41 17.96 -9.27
CA ILE A 467 -14.75 18.17 -10.68
C ILE A 467 -15.31 19.57 -10.86
N GLY A 468 -14.87 20.26 -11.90
CA GLY A 468 -15.39 21.57 -12.29
C GLY A 468 -16.84 21.48 -12.73
N VAL A 469 -17.69 22.38 -12.22
CA VAL A 469 -19.10 22.49 -12.58
C VAL A 469 -19.34 23.87 -13.09
N ILE A 470 -19.81 23.98 -14.35
CA ILE A 470 -20.15 25.26 -14.99
C ILE A 470 -21.65 25.43 -14.91
N GLU A 471 -22.08 26.55 -14.33
CA GLU A 471 -23.51 26.90 -14.23
C GLU A 471 -24.05 27.46 -15.55
N VAL A 472 -25.20 26.99 -15.94
CA VAL A 472 -25.93 27.52 -17.11
C VAL A 472 -27.20 28.24 -16.64
N ARG A 473 -27.17 29.57 -16.63
CA ARG A 473 -28.27 30.41 -16.12
C ARG A 473 -29.30 30.75 -17.23
N LYS A 474 -28.96 30.63 -18.53
CA LYS A 474 -29.86 30.86 -19.66
C LYS A 474 -29.74 29.74 -20.71
N TYR A 475 -30.86 29.24 -21.16
CA TYR A 475 -30.95 28.14 -22.13
C TYR A 475 -30.25 28.41 -23.49
N GLY A 476 -30.02 29.69 -23.87
CA GLY A 476 -29.32 30.08 -25.09
C GLY A 476 -27.89 29.56 -25.22
N HIS A 477 -27.13 29.58 -24.12
CA HIS A 477 -25.75 29.13 -24.13
C HIS A 477 -25.55 27.60 -24.28
N LEU A 478 -26.55 26.80 -23.97
CA LEU A 478 -26.48 25.34 -24.17
C LEU A 478 -26.46 24.96 -25.66
N ARG A 479 -27.17 25.72 -26.52
CA ARG A 479 -27.18 25.48 -27.97
C ARG A 479 -25.84 25.82 -28.61
N GLU A 480 -25.20 26.92 -28.20
CA GLU A 480 -23.91 27.35 -28.75
C GLU A 480 -22.77 26.40 -28.39
N LEU A 481 -22.74 25.88 -27.16
CA LEU A 481 -21.71 24.90 -26.74
C LEU A 481 -21.91 23.52 -27.37
N THR A 482 -23.13 23.11 -27.63
CA THR A 482 -23.41 21.84 -28.32
C THR A 482 -23.06 21.94 -29.81
N LEU A 483 -23.30 23.09 -30.45
CA LEU A 483 -22.94 23.34 -31.85
C LEU A 483 -21.41 23.50 -32.03
N ALA A 484 -20.70 24.13 -31.09
CA ALA A 484 -19.24 24.26 -31.14
C ALA A 484 -18.51 22.90 -31.02
N LYS A 485 -19.09 21.92 -30.31
CA LYS A 485 -18.56 20.54 -30.24
C LYS A 485 -18.88 19.66 -31.45
N GLN A 486 -19.92 19.98 -32.21
CA GLN A 486 -20.20 19.29 -33.48
C GLN A 486 -19.42 19.83 -34.68
N ALA A 487 -18.75 20.98 -34.48
CA ALA A 487 -17.92 21.67 -35.49
C ALA A 487 -16.41 21.53 -35.24
N ALA A 488 -15.99 20.92 -34.12
CA ALA A 488 -14.61 20.58 -33.79
C ALA A 488 -14.41 19.05 -33.77
#